data_6bdfd6dfea3fbddb3d8e0d02a6e83e05
#
_entry.id   6bdfd6dfea3fbddb3d8e0d02a6e83e05
#
_cell.length_a   1.000
_cell.length_b   1.000
_cell.length_c   1.000
_cell.angle_alpha   90.00
_cell.angle_beta   90.00
_cell.angle_gamma   90.00
#
_symmetry.space_group_name_H-M   'P 1'
#
loop_
_entity.id
_entity.type
_entity.pdbx_description
1 polymer ?
#
loop_
_entity_poly.entity_id
_entity_poly.type
_entity_poly.pdbx_seq_one_letter_code
_entity_poly.pdbx_strand_id
1 'polypeptide(L)'
;ISYEIGCMVDAAKKDGFDGLVLATRCPTGELCAINRDHRMDLDFPVVLVAQDNLNKIQTSGAEIFFASSVRKRMAKNVIARFSGPIGAQRVVVTTPISGWFRCAGERGCGLAIAIFVSRQLSKNFAVDLLLTSGHELGMCGGYHLAQSYNAKPGCVLHLGSCIANIDAKMNSICSADTVTAGRIASALKGLSIKLSSPSDPTNAENWIGESKCWALNNWPTLPI
;
A
#
# COMPACT_ATOMS: atom_id res chain seq x y z
N ILE A 1 -0.88 10.91 -6.71
CA ILE A 1 -0.73 11.85 -5.55
C ILE A 1 0.68 12.42 -5.51
N SER A 2 1.74 11.61 -5.45
CA SER A 2 3.12 12.14 -5.40
C SER A 2 3.48 12.98 -6.62
N TYR A 3 3.06 12.58 -7.82
CA TYR A 3 3.26 13.36 -9.03
C TYR A 3 2.50 14.69 -9.00
N GLU A 4 1.27 14.68 -8.56
CA GLU A 4 0.44 15.91 -8.44
C GLU A 4 1.05 16.91 -7.45
N ILE A 5 1.55 16.44 -6.31
CA ILE A 5 2.24 17.30 -5.35
C ILE A 5 3.50 17.89 -5.98
N GLY A 6 4.27 17.13 -6.73
CA GLY A 6 5.41 17.63 -7.48
C GLY A 6 5.04 18.79 -8.42
N CYS A 7 3.99 18.60 -9.21
CA CYS A 7 3.49 19.65 -10.10
C CYS A 7 3.03 20.92 -9.34
N MET A 8 2.39 20.76 -8.19
CA MET A 8 1.97 21.88 -7.35
C MET A 8 3.17 22.63 -6.75
N VAL A 9 4.19 21.91 -6.33
CA VAL A 9 5.46 22.47 -5.82
C VAL A 9 6.18 23.25 -6.93
N ASP A 10 6.26 22.68 -8.13
CA ASP A 10 6.91 23.33 -9.26
C ASP A 10 6.16 24.62 -9.66
N ALA A 11 4.84 24.60 -9.66
CA ALA A 11 4.01 25.78 -9.89
C ALA A 11 4.25 26.85 -8.81
N ALA A 12 4.22 26.45 -7.52
CA ALA A 12 4.46 27.38 -6.42
C ALA A 12 5.85 28.03 -6.48
N LYS A 13 6.89 27.25 -6.78
CA LYS A 13 8.26 27.79 -7.00
C LYS A 13 8.29 28.79 -8.14
N LYS A 14 7.65 28.47 -9.26
CA LYS A 14 7.60 29.33 -10.44
C LYS A 14 6.91 30.65 -10.14
N ASP A 15 5.86 30.62 -9.32
CA ASP A 15 5.08 31.79 -8.92
C ASP A 15 5.73 32.57 -7.77
N GLY A 16 6.92 32.14 -7.29
CA GLY A 16 7.71 32.85 -6.28
C GLY A 16 7.22 32.65 -4.84
N PHE A 17 6.48 31.57 -4.55
CA PHE A 17 6.08 31.24 -3.19
C PHE A 17 7.21 30.54 -2.43
N ASP A 18 7.27 30.73 -1.12
CA ASP A 18 8.28 30.14 -0.23
C ASP A 18 7.84 28.78 0.36
N GLY A 19 6.60 28.39 0.17
CA GLY A 19 6.05 27.14 0.68
C GLY A 19 4.65 26.86 0.17
N LEU A 20 4.14 25.67 0.48
CA LEU A 20 2.84 25.20 0.05
C LEU A 20 2.06 24.61 1.23
N VAL A 21 0.82 25.08 1.41
CA VAL A 21 -0.12 24.47 2.34
C VAL A 21 -1.13 23.66 1.55
N LEU A 22 -1.20 22.37 1.80
CA LEU A 22 -2.12 21.45 1.14
C LEU A 22 -3.20 21.00 2.13
N ALA A 23 -4.45 21.27 1.82
CA ALA A 23 -5.56 20.69 2.54
C ALA A 23 -5.83 19.27 2.04
N THR A 24 -5.84 18.32 2.96
CA THR A 24 -6.18 16.94 2.64
C THR A 24 -7.68 16.71 2.81
N ARG A 25 -8.30 16.12 1.82
CA ARG A 25 -9.71 15.75 1.88
C ARG A 25 -9.86 14.36 2.52
N CYS A 26 -10.43 14.34 3.72
CA CYS A 26 -10.80 13.12 4.44
C CYS A 26 -12.31 13.11 4.68
N PRO A 27 -13.01 11.98 4.55
CA PRO A 27 -14.45 11.90 4.84
C PRO A 27 -14.82 12.36 6.25
N THR A 28 -13.91 12.25 7.21
CA THR A 28 -14.09 12.68 8.60
C THR A 28 -13.71 14.15 8.84
N GLY A 29 -13.23 14.87 7.83
CA GLY A 29 -12.70 16.25 7.97
C GLY A 29 -11.32 16.33 8.61
N GLU A 30 -10.76 15.22 9.05
CA GLU A 30 -9.46 15.15 9.70
C GLU A 30 -8.29 15.21 8.71
N LEU A 31 -7.08 15.35 9.25
CA LEU A 31 -5.86 15.32 8.46
C LEU A 31 -5.58 13.89 7.96
N CYS A 32 -5.46 13.74 6.65
CA CYS A 32 -4.98 12.53 6.02
C CYS A 32 -3.49 12.63 5.70
N ALA A 33 -2.71 11.66 6.15
CA ALA A 33 -1.33 11.53 5.70
C ALA A 33 -1.29 11.07 4.24
N ILE A 34 -0.32 11.57 3.50
CA ILE A 34 -0.15 11.27 2.07
C ILE A 34 1.12 10.45 1.89
N ASN A 35 1.01 9.33 1.20
CA ASN A 35 2.17 8.53 0.81
C ASN A 35 3.00 9.28 -0.24
N ARG A 36 4.31 9.23 -0.10
CA ARG A 36 5.25 9.90 -1.00
C ARG A 36 6.27 8.93 -1.56
N ASP A 37 6.78 9.22 -2.73
CA ASP A 37 7.95 8.52 -3.26
C ASP A 37 9.18 8.91 -2.42
N HIS A 38 9.94 7.92 -1.95
CA HIS A 38 11.15 8.13 -1.16
C HIS A 38 12.27 8.84 -1.96
N ARG A 39 12.17 8.83 -3.28
CA ARG A 39 13.09 9.50 -4.20
C ARG A 39 12.73 10.96 -4.43
N MET A 40 11.54 11.39 -4.04
CA MET A 40 11.12 12.79 -4.14
C MET A 40 11.81 13.60 -3.04
N ASP A 41 12.81 14.34 -3.45
CA ASP A 41 13.31 15.47 -2.68
C ASP A 41 12.52 16.70 -3.14
N LEU A 42 11.61 17.15 -2.29
CA LEU A 42 10.79 18.29 -2.67
C LEU A 42 11.58 19.60 -2.63
N ASP A 43 12.67 19.65 -1.85
CA ASP A 43 13.47 20.86 -1.62
C ASP A 43 12.60 22.14 -1.53
N PHE A 44 11.44 21.98 -0.92
CA PHE A 44 10.42 23.00 -0.81
C PHE A 44 9.49 22.69 0.37
N PRO A 45 9.19 23.66 1.22
CA PRO A 45 8.30 23.48 2.35
C PRO A 45 6.88 23.10 1.93
N VAL A 46 6.39 21.94 2.38
CA VAL A 46 5.01 21.51 2.15
C VAL A 46 4.41 21.10 3.48
N VAL A 47 3.31 21.74 3.86
CA VAL A 47 2.56 21.45 5.09
C VAL A 47 1.19 20.91 4.75
N LEU A 48 0.82 19.78 5.34
CA LEU A 48 -0.51 19.21 5.22
C LEU A 48 -1.40 19.71 6.35
N VAL A 49 -2.62 20.13 6.02
CA VAL A 49 -3.62 20.54 7.00
C VAL A 49 -4.94 19.83 6.76
N ALA A 50 -5.75 19.69 7.79
CA ALA A 50 -7.12 19.23 7.63
C ALA A 50 -7.93 20.23 6.82
N GLN A 51 -8.88 19.76 6.01
CA GLN A 51 -9.67 20.62 5.14
C GLN A 51 -10.42 21.71 5.94
N ASP A 52 -10.92 21.39 7.13
CA ASP A 52 -11.65 22.33 7.98
C ASP A 52 -10.81 23.53 8.45
N ASN A 53 -9.48 23.37 8.46
CA ASN A 53 -8.56 24.44 8.81
C ASN A 53 -8.24 25.38 7.63
N LEU A 54 -8.51 24.97 6.38
CA LEU A 54 -8.17 25.75 5.21
C LEU A 54 -8.88 27.11 5.22
N ASN A 55 -10.16 27.13 5.51
CA ASN A 55 -10.94 28.37 5.58
C ASN A 55 -10.38 29.35 6.61
N LYS A 56 -9.95 28.85 7.78
CA LYS A 56 -9.33 29.68 8.81
C LYS A 56 -8.02 30.29 8.33
N ILE A 57 -7.19 29.50 7.66
CA ILE A 57 -5.91 29.94 7.11
C ILE A 57 -6.13 31.01 6.04
N GLN A 58 -7.10 30.81 5.15
CA GLN A 58 -7.42 31.75 4.07
C GLN A 58 -7.99 33.07 4.57
N THR A 59 -8.75 33.06 5.66
CA THR A 59 -9.42 34.29 6.18
C THR A 59 -8.55 35.06 7.15
N SER A 60 -7.77 34.37 7.98
CA SER A 60 -7.01 35.01 9.07
C SER A 60 -5.51 35.09 8.78
N GLY A 61 -5.04 34.46 7.68
CA GLY A 61 -3.64 34.21 7.45
C GLY A 61 -3.07 33.16 8.42
N ALA A 62 -1.87 32.72 8.17
CA ALA A 62 -1.15 31.83 9.06
C ALA A 62 0.34 32.07 8.96
N GLU A 63 1.02 31.94 10.09
CA GLU A 63 2.46 31.87 10.13
C GLU A 63 2.86 30.42 10.41
N ILE A 64 3.78 29.87 9.64
CA ILE A 64 4.17 28.48 9.73
C ILE A 64 5.62 28.39 10.17
N PHE A 65 5.82 27.82 11.36
CA PHE A 65 7.14 27.47 11.87
C PHE A 65 7.29 25.97 11.86
N PHE A 66 8.26 25.44 11.15
CA PHE A 66 8.62 24.05 11.29
C PHE A 66 10.13 23.86 11.13
N ALA A 67 10.64 22.84 11.79
CA ALA A 67 11.99 22.37 11.61
C ALA A 67 11.93 20.91 11.22
N SER A 68 12.57 20.56 10.11
CA SER A 68 12.66 19.18 9.65
C SER A 68 14.11 18.79 9.38
N SER A 69 14.42 17.52 9.55
CA SER A 69 15.69 16.97 9.13
C SER A 69 15.47 15.66 8.39
N VAL A 70 16.18 15.48 7.29
CA VAL A 70 16.21 14.24 6.55
C VAL A 70 17.37 13.38 7.07
N ARG A 71 17.06 12.15 7.47
CA ARG A 71 18.07 11.20 7.94
C ARG A 71 17.97 9.91 7.14
N LYS A 72 19.07 9.48 6.56
CA LYS A 72 19.15 8.14 5.96
C LYS A 72 18.97 7.09 7.06
N ARG A 73 18.06 6.18 6.84
CA ARG A 73 17.80 5.05 7.73
C ARG A 73 17.67 3.78 6.91
N MET A 74 18.11 2.67 7.48
CA MET A 74 17.87 1.35 6.90
C MET A 74 16.51 0.85 7.38
N ALA A 75 15.62 0.57 6.45
CA ALA A 75 14.41 -0.18 6.70
C ALA A 75 14.67 -1.67 6.41
N LYS A 76 13.95 -2.55 7.07
CA LYS A 76 14.11 -4.01 6.91
C LYS A 76 12.80 -4.63 6.50
N ASN A 77 12.86 -5.45 5.47
CA ASN A 77 11.81 -6.43 5.21
C ASN A 77 12.06 -7.67 6.07
N VAL A 78 11.00 -8.38 6.40
CA VAL A 78 11.09 -9.63 7.16
C VAL A 78 10.51 -10.76 6.31
N ILE A 79 11.22 -11.88 6.24
CA ILE A 79 10.76 -13.10 5.58
C ILE A 79 10.65 -14.20 6.62
N ALA A 80 9.45 -14.73 6.80
CA ALA A 80 9.23 -15.94 7.59
C ALA A 80 8.83 -17.07 6.66
N ARG A 81 9.46 -18.24 6.83
CA ARG A 81 9.25 -19.41 5.99
C ARG A 81 8.59 -20.53 6.77
N PHE A 82 7.53 -21.06 6.21
CA PHE A 82 6.80 -22.22 6.73
C PHE A 82 7.00 -23.37 5.73
N SER A 83 7.59 -24.46 6.24
CA SER A 83 7.98 -25.62 5.43
C SER A 83 6.77 -26.41 5.05
N GLY A 84 5.93 -26.36 4.30
CA GLY A 84 4.82 -27.27 3.97
C GLY A 84 5.24 -28.74 3.77
N PRO A 85 4.35 -29.60 3.31
CA PRO A 85 4.67 -30.97 2.95
C PRO A 85 5.78 -31.05 1.90
N ILE A 86 6.51 -32.14 1.86
CA ILE A 86 7.57 -32.36 0.87
C ILE A 86 6.99 -32.27 -0.55
N GLY A 87 7.62 -31.46 -1.40
CA GLY A 87 7.16 -31.23 -2.77
C GLY A 87 5.98 -30.28 -2.91
N ALA A 88 5.52 -29.68 -1.81
CA ALA A 88 4.41 -28.74 -1.85
C ALA A 88 4.73 -27.50 -2.70
N GLN A 89 3.73 -27.03 -3.43
CA GLN A 89 3.81 -25.77 -4.16
C GLN A 89 4.06 -24.60 -3.22
N ARG A 90 4.86 -23.64 -3.65
CA ARG A 90 5.14 -22.42 -2.88
C ARG A 90 4.08 -21.37 -3.11
N VAL A 91 3.58 -20.84 -2.00
CA VAL A 91 2.66 -19.69 -1.94
C VAL A 91 3.35 -18.57 -1.16
N VAL A 92 3.14 -17.34 -1.60
CA VAL A 92 3.60 -16.14 -0.89
C VAL A 92 2.41 -15.45 -0.26
N VAL A 93 2.54 -15.12 1.02
CA VAL A 93 1.63 -14.20 1.72
C VAL A 93 2.41 -12.93 2.01
N THR A 94 1.85 -11.78 1.70
CA THR A 94 2.55 -10.51 1.88
C THR A 94 1.65 -9.45 2.51
N THR A 95 2.22 -8.58 3.33
CA THR A 95 1.55 -7.43 3.92
C THR A 95 2.57 -6.37 4.30
N PRO A 96 2.24 -5.06 4.17
CA PRO A 96 3.10 -4.00 4.66
C PRO A 96 3.06 -3.93 6.20
N ILE A 97 4.21 -3.59 6.80
CA ILE A 97 4.36 -3.42 8.25
C ILE A 97 4.75 -2.01 8.68
N SER A 98 4.99 -1.12 7.73
CA SER A 98 5.27 0.29 8.01
C SER A 98 4.00 1.12 7.99
N GLY A 99 4.04 2.27 8.62
CA GLY A 99 2.97 3.26 8.66
C GLY A 99 3.52 4.61 9.13
N TRP A 100 2.78 5.68 8.86
CA TRP A 100 3.13 7.02 9.35
C TRP A 100 3.09 7.13 10.88
N PHE A 101 2.23 6.31 11.50
CA PHE A 101 2.05 6.23 12.95
C PHE A 101 1.84 4.78 13.38
N ARG A 102 1.45 4.57 14.63
CA ARG A 102 0.99 3.25 15.11
C ARG A 102 -0.39 2.95 14.53
N CYS A 103 -0.41 2.17 13.46
CA CYS A 103 -1.62 1.84 12.71
C CYS A 103 -2.12 0.44 13.10
N ALA A 104 -2.78 0.30 14.25
CA ALA A 104 -3.25 -0.99 14.71
C ALA A 104 -4.28 -1.61 13.76
N GLY A 105 -5.28 -0.84 13.31
CA GLY A 105 -6.31 -1.30 12.38
C GLY A 105 -5.77 -1.56 10.99
N GLU A 106 -5.01 -0.62 10.44
CA GLU A 106 -4.53 -0.71 9.05
C GLU A 106 -3.38 -1.71 8.88
N ARG A 107 -2.45 -1.79 9.83
CA ARG A 107 -1.26 -2.65 9.73
C ARG A 107 -1.30 -3.84 10.68
N GLY A 108 -1.71 -3.62 11.92
CA GLY A 108 -1.73 -4.68 12.93
C GLY A 108 -2.69 -5.82 12.57
N CYS A 109 -3.87 -5.51 12.07
CA CYS A 109 -4.84 -6.52 11.63
C CYS A 109 -4.33 -7.29 10.40
N GLY A 110 -3.79 -6.59 9.39
CA GLY A 110 -3.20 -7.23 8.21
C GLY A 110 -2.09 -8.20 8.61
N LEU A 111 -1.20 -7.79 9.50
CA LEU A 111 -0.11 -8.62 10.01
C LEU A 111 -0.64 -9.86 10.77
N ALA A 112 -1.61 -9.68 11.67
CA ALA A 112 -2.18 -10.79 12.42
C ALA A 112 -2.85 -11.82 11.50
N ILE A 113 -3.63 -11.35 10.53
CA ILE A 113 -4.28 -12.20 9.53
C ILE A 113 -3.24 -12.89 8.64
N ALA A 114 -2.21 -12.17 8.20
CA ALA A 114 -1.14 -12.75 7.38
C ALA A 114 -0.43 -13.90 8.09
N ILE A 115 -0.12 -13.76 9.37
CA ILE A 115 0.48 -14.83 10.19
C ILE A 115 -0.48 -16.01 10.33
N PHE A 116 -1.76 -15.74 10.63
CA PHE A 116 -2.77 -16.80 10.77
C PHE A 116 -2.95 -17.57 9.46
N VAL A 117 -3.15 -16.87 8.36
CA VAL A 117 -3.34 -17.45 7.02
C VAL A 117 -2.10 -18.25 6.61
N SER A 118 -0.90 -17.72 6.83
CA SER A 118 0.36 -18.44 6.54
C SER A 118 0.45 -19.77 7.28
N ARG A 119 0.07 -19.79 8.55
CA ARG A 119 0.03 -21.04 9.35
C ARG A 119 -1.02 -22.03 8.84
N GLN A 120 -2.19 -21.56 8.39
CA GLN A 120 -3.20 -22.45 7.84
C GLN A 120 -2.77 -23.03 6.48
N LEU A 121 -2.26 -22.16 5.60
CA LEU A 121 -1.78 -22.58 4.28
C LEU A 121 -0.59 -23.52 4.36
N SER A 122 0.27 -23.39 5.37
CA SER A 122 1.45 -24.25 5.52
C SER A 122 1.14 -25.73 5.79
N LYS A 123 -0.09 -26.06 6.08
CA LYS A 123 -0.54 -27.47 6.16
C LYS A 123 -0.52 -28.18 4.80
N ASN A 124 -0.64 -27.44 3.70
CA ASN A 124 -0.74 -27.98 2.35
C ASN A 124 0.27 -27.39 1.38
N PHE A 125 0.89 -26.23 1.70
CA PHE A 125 1.78 -25.47 0.85
C PHE A 125 3.07 -25.10 1.57
N ALA A 126 4.15 -24.92 0.83
CA ALA A 126 5.30 -24.19 1.34
C ALA A 126 4.94 -22.70 1.32
N VAL A 127 5.02 -22.00 2.45
CA VAL A 127 4.58 -20.61 2.54
C VAL A 127 5.73 -19.70 2.91
N ASP A 128 5.96 -18.66 2.14
CA ASP A 128 6.83 -17.56 2.51
C ASP A 128 5.96 -16.34 2.86
N LEU A 129 6.04 -15.91 4.11
CA LEU A 129 5.40 -14.67 4.58
C LEU A 129 6.38 -13.53 4.42
N LEU A 130 6.05 -12.58 3.55
CA LEU A 130 6.86 -11.41 3.24
C LEU A 130 6.25 -10.18 3.90
N LEU A 131 6.95 -9.62 4.87
CA LEU A 131 6.54 -8.42 5.58
C LEU A 131 7.39 -7.25 5.09
N THR A 132 6.75 -6.27 4.48
CA THR A 132 7.44 -5.22 3.74
C THR A 132 7.44 -3.90 4.49
N SER A 133 8.50 -3.15 4.34
CA SER A 133 8.67 -1.81 4.90
C SER A 133 8.61 -0.74 3.83
N GLY A 134 8.45 0.52 4.23
CA GLY A 134 8.48 1.66 3.31
C GLY A 134 7.28 1.76 2.37
N HIS A 135 6.13 1.23 2.77
CA HIS A 135 4.89 1.33 2.00
C HIS A 135 4.52 2.79 1.73
N GLU A 136 4.59 3.64 2.73
CA GLU A 136 4.28 5.07 2.66
C GLU A 136 5.32 5.87 1.87
N LEU A 137 6.47 5.29 1.64
CA LEU A 137 7.61 5.88 0.90
C LEU A 137 7.75 5.25 -0.49
N GLY A 138 6.66 5.16 -1.22
CA GLY A 138 6.63 4.61 -2.57
C GLY A 138 6.80 3.10 -2.63
N MET A 139 6.42 2.40 -1.57
CA MET A 139 6.47 0.93 -1.49
C MET A 139 7.88 0.36 -1.74
N CYS A 140 8.92 1.13 -1.35
CA CYS A 140 10.30 0.81 -1.69
C CYS A 140 10.74 -0.57 -1.17
N GLY A 141 10.25 -1.00 -0.02
CA GLY A 141 10.54 -2.33 0.51
C GLY A 141 9.91 -3.46 -0.31
N GLY A 142 8.68 -3.27 -0.75
CA GLY A 142 7.98 -4.21 -1.64
C GLY A 142 8.69 -4.36 -2.98
N TYR A 143 9.02 -3.25 -3.65
CA TYR A 143 9.79 -3.29 -4.91
C TYR A 143 11.15 -3.95 -4.75
N HIS A 144 11.90 -3.59 -3.71
CA HIS A 144 13.19 -4.21 -3.44
C HIS A 144 13.05 -5.74 -3.23
N LEU A 145 12.08 -6.15 -2.44
CA LEU A 145 11.87 -7.56 -2.15
C LEU A 145 11.41 -8.32 -3.41
N ALA A 146 10.49 -7.77 -4.19
CA ALA A 146 10.02 -8.37 -5.43
C ALA A 146 11.15 -8.59 -6.44
N GLN A 147 12.10 -7.66 -6.52
CA GLN A 147 13.28 -7.78 -7.39
C GLN A 147 14.33 -8.77 -6.89
N SER A 148 14.49 -8.88 -5.57
CA SER A 148 15.52 -9.71 -4.95
C SER A 148 15.06 -11.12 -4.56
N TYR A 149 13.77 -11.40 -4.62
CA TYR A 149 13.18 -12.67 -4.23
C TYR A 149 13.35 -13.72 -5.34
N ASN A 150 14.17 -14.72 -5.10
CA ASN A 150 14.60 -15.68 -6.12
C ASN A 150 13.63 -16.84 -6.37
N ALA A 151 12.59 -17.03 -5.55
CA ALA A 151 11.63 -18.09 -5.76
C ALA A 151 10.45 -17.59 -6.62
N LYS A 152 10.01 -18.44 -7.55
CA LYS A 152 8.81 -18.15 -8.35
C LYS A 152 7.59 -18.75 -7.63
N PRO A 153 6.74 -17.95 -6.99
CA PRO A 153 5.55 -18.46 -6.32
C PRO A 153 4.48 -18.88 -7.31
N GLY A 154 3.72 -19.91 -6.96
CA GLY A 154 2.53 -20.28 -7.72
C GLY A 154 1.37 -19.30 -7.53
N CYS A 155 1.35 -18.60 -6.38
CA CYS A 155 0.36 -17.55 -6.07
C CYS A 155 0.92 -16.61 -5.01
N VAL A 156 0.56 -15.34 -5.08
CA VAL A 156 0.78 -14.31 -4.06
C VAL A 156 -0.55 -13.86 -3.50
N LEU A 157 -0.72 -13.98 -2.21
CA LEU A 157 -1.82 -13.42 -1.45
C LEU A 157 -1.34 -12.13 -0.78
N HIS A 158 -1.81 -10.98 -1.25
CA HIS A 158 -1.46 -9.69 -0.69
C HIS A 158 -2.58 -9.18 0.20
N LEU A 159 -2.30 -9.07 1.50
CA LEU A 159 -3.21 -8.52 2.49
C LEU A 159 -2.88 -7.02 2.64
N GLY A 160 -3.69 -6.21 2.00
CA GLY A 160 -3.48 -4.76 1.91
C GLY A 160 -3.90 -4.00 3.16
N SER A 161 -4.66 -2.95 2.96
CA SER A 161 -5.08 -1.99 3.96
C SER A 161 -6.48 -2.29 4.51
N CYS A 162 -6.85 -1.63 5.60
CA CYS A 162 -8.23 -1.46 6.08
C CYS A 162 -9.08 -2.72 6.33
N ILE A 163 -8.46 -3.89 6.47
CA ILE A 163 -9.16 -5.16 6.76
C ILE A 163 -10.03 -5.06 8.02
N ALA A 164 -9.66 -4.18 8.96
CA ALA A 164 -10.39 -3.97 10.21
C ALA A 164 -11.50 -2.91 10.14
N ASN A 165 -11.69 -2.26 9.00
CA ASN A 165 -12.77 -1.29 8.86
C ASN A 165 -14.08 -2.01 8.58
N ILE A 166 -15.02 -1.96 9.51
CA ILE A 166 -16.34 -2.59 9.38
C ILE A 166 -17.17 -2.00 8.23
N ASP A 167 -16.91 -0.76 7.86
CA ASP A 167 -17.57 -0.07 6.76
C ASP A 167 -16.84 -0.25 5.42
N ALA A 168 -15.64 -0.80 5.43
CA ALA A 168 -14.89 -1.11 4.23
C ALA A 168 -15.56 -2.28 3.51
N LYS A 169 -16.30 -1.96 2.49
CA LYS A 169 -16.79 -2.97 1.54
C LYS A 169 -15.62 -3.40 0.67
N MET A 170 -14.88 -4.39 1.13
CA MET A 170 -13.88 -5.07 0.29
C MET A 170 -14.60 -5.88 -0.78
N ASN A 171 -14.91 -5.24 -1.88
CA ASN A 171 -15.75 -5.81 -2.91
C ASN A 171 -14.97 -6.26 -4.15
N SER A 172 -13.65 -6.14 -4.15
CA SER A 172 -12.88 -6.49 -5.33
C SER A 172 -11.63 -7.29 -5.01
N ILE A 173 -11.46 -8.34 -5.78
CA ILE A 173 -10.23 -9.13 -5.86
C ILE A 173 -9.63 -8.87 -7.23
N CYS A 174 -8.36 -8.56 -7.28
CA CYS A 174 -7.65 -8.35 -8.52
C CYS A 174 -6.79 -9.59 -8.83
N SER A 175 -6.86 -10.09 -10.04
CA SER A 175 -6.03 -11.22 -10.47
C SER A 175 -5.27 -10.88 -11.74
N ALA A 176 -4.03 -11.35 -11.80
CA ALA A 176 -3.16 -11.16 -12.96
C ALA A 176 -3.63 -11.98 -14.19
N ASP A 177 -4.42 -13.02 -13.98
CA ASP A 177 -4.93 -13.85 -15.05
C ASP A 177 -6.42 -14.20 -14.88
N THR A 178 -7.10 -14.36 -16.01
CA THR A 178 -8.54 -14.62 -16.05
C THR A 178 -8.92 -16.01 -15.52
N VAL A 179 -8.04 -16.98 -15.63
CA VAL A 179 -8.30 -18.36 -15.17
C VAL A 179 -8.29 -18.39 -13.64
N THR A 180 -7.27 -17.82 -13.04
CA THR A 180 -7.18 -17.68 -11.56
C THR A 180 -8.33 -16.83 -11.03
N ALA A 181 -8.67 -15.73 -11.70
CA ALA A 181 -9.82 -14.91 -11.34
C ALA A 181 -11.13 -15.70 -11.35
N GLY A 182 -11.36 -16.50 -12.38
CA GLY A 182 -12.56 -17.35 -12.50
C GLY A 182 -12.64 -18.42 -11.39
N ARG A 183 -11.53 -19.04 -11.04
CA ARG A 183 -11.46 -20.01 -9.93
C ARG A 183 -11.77 -19.36 -8.58
N ILE A 184 -11.23 -18.18 -8.35
CA ILE A 184 -11.47 -17.41 -7.13
C ILE A 184 -12.93 -16.98 -7.04
N ALA A 185 -13.50 -16.45 -8.15
CA ALA A 185 -14.91 -16.08 -8.21
C ALA A 185 -15.83 -17.27 -7.88
N SER A 186 -15.49 -18.44 -8.42
CA SER A 186 -16.23 -19.66 -8.15
C SER A 186 -16.14 -20.10 -6.70
N ALA A 187 -14.93 -20.02 -6.09
CA ALA A 187 -14.71 -20.39 -4.70
C ALA A 187 -15.38 -19.41 -3.70
N LEU A 188 -15.52 -18.16 -4.09
CA LEU A 188 -16.12 -17.09 -3.29
C LEU A 188 -17.57 -16.80 -3.68
N LYS A 189 -18.21 -17.73 -4.39
CA LYS A 189 -19.60 -17.63 -4.81
C LYS A 189 -20.50 -17.46 -3.55
N GLY A 190 -21.25 -16.36 -3.53
CA GLY A 190 -22.08 -15.97 -2.37
C GLY A 190 -21.50 -14.82 -1.56
N LEU A 191 -20.24 -14.47 -1.75
CA LEU A 191 -19.68 -13.20 -1.30
C LEU A 191 -19.83 -12.18 -2.45
N SER A 192 -20.31 -10.99 -2.14
CA SER A 192 -20.46 -9.92 -3.13
C SER A 192 -19.08 -9.35 -3.52
N ILE A 193 -18.25 -10.16 -4.19
CA ILE A 193 -16.89 -9.80 -4.56
C ILE A 193 -16.85 -9.50 -6.05
N LYS A 194 -16.35 -8.32 -6.39
CA LYS A 194 -16.12 -7.89 -7.76
C LYS A 194 -14.70 -8.25 -8.17
N LEU A 195 -14.57 -9.00 -9.28
CA LEU A 195 -13.27 -9.27 -9.87
C LEU A 195 -12.88 -8.12 -10.80
N SER A 196 -11.65 -7.67 -10.68
CA SER A 196 -11.06 -6.68 -11.58
C SER A 196 -9.83 -7.27 -12.26
N SER A 197 -9.65 -6.92 -13.54
CA SER A 197 -8.48 -7.30 -14.31
C SER A 197 -7.43 -6.20 -14.26
N PRO A 198 -6.13 -6.54 -14.11
CA PRO A 198 -5.05 -5.55 -14.17
C PRO A 198 -4.90 -4.87 -15.53
N SER A 199 -5.36 -5.51 -16.58
CA SER A 199 -5.33 -4.97 -17.93
C SER A 199 -6.44 -3.95 -18.21
N ASP A 200 -7.38 -3.77 -17.30
CA ASP A 200 -8.42 -2.76 -17.42
C ASP A 200 -7.89 -1.40 -16.95
N PRO A 201 -7.65 -0.45 -17.86
CA PRO A 201 -7.13 0.86 -17.49
C PRO A 201 -8.11 1.67 -16.63
N THR A 202 -9.40 1.34 -16.65
CA THR A 202 -10.41 1.97 -15.79
C THR A 202 -10.32 1.49 -14.35
N ASN A 203 -9.69 0.34 -14.13
CA ASN A 203 -9.44 -0.27 -12.84
C ASN A 203 -7.97 -0.16 -12.40
N ALA A 204 -7.17 0.69 -13.04
CA ALA A 204 -5.78 0.93 -12.64
C ALA A 204 -5.65 1.34 -11.16
N GLU A 205 -6.69 1.93 -10.58
CA GLU A 205 -6.81 2.24 -9.16
C GLU A 205 -6.93 0.99 -8.29
N ASN A 206 -7.40 -0.12 -8.80
CA ASN A 206 -7.54 -1.38 -8.07
C ASN A 206 -6.20 -2.09 -7.85
N TRP A 207 -5.15 -1.71 -8.59
CA TRP A 207 -3.77 -2.05 -8.31
C TRP A 207 -3.17 -1.09 -7.29
N ILE A 208 -3.97 -0.70 -6.34
CA ILE A 208 -3.57 0.22 -5.29
C ILE A 208 -2.59 -0.49 -4.37
N GLY A 209 -1.52 0.22 -4.06
CA GLY A 209 -0.55 -0.20 -3.09
C GLY A 209 0.42 -1.25 -3.61
N GLU A 210 0.89 -2.04 -2.71
CA GLU A 210 2.08 -2.88 -2.85
C GLU A 210 1.86 -4.13 -3.70
N SER A 211 0.60 -4.50 -3.98
CA SER A 211 0.27 -5.56 -4.93
C SER A 211 0.88 -5.33 -6.33
N LYS A 212 1.09 -4.07 -6.71
CA LYS A 212 1.80 -3.70 -7.95
C LYS A 212 3.22 -4.27 -8.01
N CYS A 213 3.92 -4.31 -6.89
CA CYS A 213 5.29 -4.81 -6.83
C CYS A 213 5.37 -6.27 -7.28
N TRP A 214 4.37 -7.05 -6.94
CA TRP A 214 4.29 -8.48 -7.25
C TRP A 214 3.79 -8.73 -8.66
N ALA A 215 2.75 -8.02 -9.05
CA ALA A 215 2.16 -8.13 -10.38
C ALA A 215 3.13 -7.73 -11.50
N LEU A 216 3.95 -6.70 -11.30
CA LEU A 216 4.98 -6.28 -12.26
C LEU A 216 6.07 -7.36 -12.50
N ASN A 217 6.22 -8.31 -11.59
CA ASN A 217 7.08 -9.47 -11.77
C ASN A 217 6.36 -10.69 -12.37
N ASN A 218 5.17 -10.49 -12.92
CA ASN A 218 4.31 -11.55 -13.48
C ASN A 218 4.01 -12.67 -12.47
N TRP A 219 3.91 -12.34 -11.20
CA TRP A 219 3.46 -13.29 -10.19
C TRP A 219 1.94 -13.26 -10.10
N PRO A 220 1.28 -14.43 -10.12
CA PRO A 220 -0.17 -14.49 -9.93
C PRO A 220 -0.53 -13.91 -8.56
N THR A 221 -1.04 -12.69 -8.54
CA THR A 221 -1.27 -11.91 -7.32
C THR A 221 -2.75 -11.76 -7.05
N LEU A 222 -3.13 -12.02 -5.81
CA LEU A 222 -4.46 -11.85 -5.26
C LEU A 222 -4.38 -10.81 -4.15
N PRO A 223 -4.71 -9.55 -4.39
CA PRO A 223 -4.87 -8.56 -3.33
C PRO A 223 -6.21 -8.74 -2.63
N ILE A 224 -6.19 -8.65 -1.32
CA ILE A 224 -7.36 -8.67 -0.43
C ILE A 224 -7.31 -7.44 0.47
#